data_a1a111e68407ea749c427eda76c75328
#
_entry.id   a1a111e68407ea749c427eda76c75328
#
_cell.length_a   1.000
_cell.length_b   1.000
_cell.length_c   1.000
_cell.angle_alpha   90.00
_cell.angle_beta   90.00
_cell.angle_gamma   90.00
#
_symmetry.space_group_name_H-M   'P 1'
#
loop_
_entity.id
_entity.type
_entity.pdbx_description
1 polymer ?
#
loop_
_entity_poly.entity_id
_entity_poly.type
_entity_poly.pdbx_seq_one_letter_code
_entity_poly.pdbx_strand_id
1 'polypeptide(L)'
;MTRVLVVVSLVTALAACGGRQKPHQVDADDAIVVIRSNVTDANVFVDGRYYGSVRMLRGGLAFEAGKHRLELRHDEYFSRYVELDLKRAEHKQLDLELAPVLP
;
A
#
# COMPACT_ATOMS: atom_id res chain seq x y z
N MET A 1 61.15 8.99 -26.50
CA MET A 1 60.08 8.02 -26.71
C MET A 1 59.00 8.20 -25.70
N THR A 2 57.91 8.57 -26.21
CA THR A 2 56.77 8.89 -25.37
C THR A 2 55.94 7.64 -25.14
N ARG A 3 55.74 7.34 -23.91
CA ARG A 3 54.84 6.27 -23.51
C ARG A 3 53.55 6.84 -23.05
N VAL A 4 52.54 6.54 -23.75
CA VAL A 4 51.19 6.93 -23.33
C VAL A 4 50.63 5.84 -22.45
N LEU A 5 50.48 6.14 -21.20
CA LEU A 5 49.76 5.30 -20.29
C LEU A 5 48.29 5.66 -20.37
N VAL A 6 47.56 4.81 -21.01
CA VAL A 6 46.12 4.93 -20.98
C VAL A 6 45.62 4.30 -19.69
N VAL A 7 45.33 5.12 -18.76
CA VAL A 7 44.65 4.66 -17.55
C VAL A 7 43.18 4.57 -17.89
N VAL A 8 42.74 3.37 -18.14
CA VAL A 8 41.34 3.13 -18.29
C VAL A 8 40.73 3.09 -16.89
N SER A 9 40.22 4.21 -16.49
CA SER A 9 39.38 4.25 -15.30
C SER A 9 38.09 3.48 -15.57
N LEU A 10 38.05 2.28 -15.11
CA LEU A 10 36.84 1.51 -15.13
C LEU A 10 35.93 2.05 -14.02
N VAL A 11 35.07 2.97 -14.37
CA VAL A 11 34.03 3.41 -13.45
C VAL A 11 32.93 2.36 -13.48
N THR A 12 33.03 1.43 -12.57
CA THR A 12 31.90 0.56 -12.30
C THR A 12 30.84 1.36 -11.57
N ALA A 13 29.88 1.83 -12.32
CA ALA A 13 28.69 2.36 -11.71
C ALA A 13 27.92 1.18 -11.11
N LEU A 14 28.10 0.97 -9.85
CA LEU A 14 27.25 0.09 -9.10
C LEU A 14 25.89 0.77 -8.99
N ALA A 15 25.03 0.44 -9.93
CA ALA A 15 23.63 0.68 -9.73
C ALA A 15 23.21 -0.19 -8.55
N ALA A 16 23.19 0.39 -7.39
CA ALA A 16 22.59 -0.25 -6.25
C ALA A 16 21.10 -0.36 -6.51
N CYS A 17 20.68 -1.45 -7.09
CA CYS A 17 19.28 -1.83 -7.07
C CYS A 17 18.94 -2.19 -5.64
N GLY A 18 18.78 -1.18 -4.80
CA GLY A 18 18.18 -1.37 -3.52
C GLY A 18 16.75 -1.81 -3.76
N GLY A 19 16.39 -2.99 -3.31
CA GLY A 19 15.03 -3.48 -3.37
C GLY A 19 14.07 -2.71 -2.47
N ARG A 20 14.22 -1.41 -2.40
CA ARG A 20 13.24 -0.55 -1.75
C ARG A 20 12.06 -0.42 -2.69
N GLN A 21 10.98 -1.07 -2.33
CA GLN A 21 9.72 -0.76 -2.93
C GLN A 21 9.43 0.71 -2.67
N LYS A 22 9.43 1.50 -3.72
CA LYS A 22 8.98 2.88 -3.60
C LYS A 22 7.52 2.86 -3.13
N PRO A 23 7.17 3.67 -2.13
CA PRO A 23 5.76 3.82 -1.78
C PRO A 23 5.01 4.24 -3.04
N HIS A 24 3.82 3.70 -3.21
CA HIS A 24 2.96 4.07 -4.32
C HIS A 24 2.73 5.58 -4.29
N GLN A 25 3.12 6.27 -5.35
CA GLN A 25 2.81 7.68 -5.49
C GLN A 25 1.35 7.81 -5.92
N VAL A 26 0.61 8.66 -5.21
CA VAL A 26 -0.78 8.94 -5.57
C VAL A 26 -0.81 9.61 -6.93
N ASP A 27 -1.50 8.98 -7.86
CA ASP A 27 -1.70 9.46 -9.21
C ASP A 27 -3.13 9.98 -9.37
N ALA A 28 -3.36 10.87 -10.33
CA ALA A 28 -4.69 11.40 -10.63
C ALA A 28 -5.68 10.30 -11.05
N ASP A 29 -5.17 9.21 -11.61
CA ASP A 29 -5.98 8.06 -12.03
C ASP A 29 -6.26 7.05 -10.92
N ASP A 30 -5.66 7.25 -9.75
CA ASP A 30 -5.88 6.35 -8.63
C ASP A 30 -7.29 6.48 -8.07
N ALA A 31 -7.84 5.34 -7.67
CA ALA A 31 -9.07 5.31 -6.92
C ALA A 31 -8.80 5.70 -5.46
N ILE A 32 -9.71 6.42 -4.86
CA ILE A 32 -9.64 6.77 -3.44
C ILE A 32 -10.73 6.01 -2.70
N VAL A 33 -10.32 5.25 -1.70
CA VAL A 33 -11.23 4.47 -0.86
C VAL A 33 -11.15 5.00 0.56
N VAL A 34 -12.28 5.41 1.09
CA VAL A 34 -12.44 5.80 2.50
C VAL A 34 -12.99 4.61 3.26
N ILE A 35 -12.26 4.18 4.28
CA ILE A 35 -12.64 3.03 5.08
C ILE A 35 -13.19 3.52 6.42
N ARG A 36 -14.39 3.09 6.74
CA ARG A 36 -15.02 3.32 8.04
C ARG A 36 -15.29 1.99 8.71
N SER A 37 -15.07 1.95 10.01
CA SER A 37 -15.32 0.76 10.81
C SER A 37 -15.77 1.16 12.22
N ASN A 38 -16.50 0.27 12.87
CA ASN A 38 -16.79 0.36 14.30
C ASN A 38 -15.52 0.19 15.15
N VAL A 39 -14.45 -0.33 14.57
CA VAL A 39 -13.17 -0.56 15.24
C VAL A 39 -12.11 0.35 14.60
N THR A 40 -11.91 1.54 15.16
CA THR A 40 -11.03 2.55 14.55
C THR A 40 -9.55 2.24 14.65
N ASP A 41 -9.15 1.38 15.56
CA ASP A 41 -7.77 0.91 15.71
C ASP A 41 -7.50 -0.41 14.97
N ALA A 42 -8.46 -0.88 14.17
CA ALA A 42 -8.21 -2.04 13.31
C ALA A 42 -7.13 -1.73 12.28
N ASN A 43 -6.29 -2.72 12.02
CA ASN A 43 -5.21 -2.63 11.06
C ASN A 43 -5.70 -2.93 9.66
N VAL A 44 -5.26 -2.12 8.71
CA VAL A 44 -5.66 -2.21 7.30
C VAL A 44 -4.54 -2.84 6.50
N PHE A 45 -4.87 -3.93 5.81
CA PHE A 45 -3.96 -4.61 4.88
C PHE A 45 -4.59 -4.58 3.48
N VAL A 46 -3.78 -4.26 2.50
CA VAL A 46 -4.18 -4.30 1.10
C VAL A 46 -3.22 -5.19 0.35
N ASP A 47 -3.74 -6.20 -0.31
CA ASP A 47 -2.95 -7.19 -1.04
C ASP A 47 -1.83 -7.80 -0.17
N GLY A 48 -2.14 -8.03 1.11
CA GLY A 48 -1.21 -8.58 2.09
C GLY A 48 -0.24 -7.59 2.72
N ARG A 49 -0.32 -6.32 2.36
CA ARG A 49 0.59 -5.27 2.85
C ARG A 49 -0.10 -4.37 3.86
N TYR A 50 0.58 -4.08 4.97
CA TYR A 50 0.09 -3.19 6.01
C TYR A 50 0.17 -1.71 5.60
N TYR A 51 -0.92 -0.98 5.79
CA TYR A 51 -1.01 0.45 5.44
C TYR A 51 -1.30 1.37 6.63
N GLY A 52 -1.62 0.83 7.76
CA GLY A 52 -1.94 1.61 8.95
C GLY A 52 -3.28 1.19 9.57
N SER A 53 -3.73 1.96 10.55
CA SER A 53 -5.04 1.74 11.16
C SER A 53 -6.14 2.50 10.42
N VAL A 54 -7.38 2.09 10.64
CA VAL A 54 -8.55 2.80 10.10
C VAL A 54 -8.51 4.29 10.49
N ARG A 55 -8.15 4.57 11.73
CA ARG A 55 -8.03 5.95 12.23
C ARG A 55 -6.99 6.77 11.46
N MET A 56 -5.85 6.17 11.14
CA MET A 56 -4.78 6.83 10.40
C MET A 56 -5.16 7.10 8.94
N LEU A 57 -6.03 6.28 8.38
CA LEU A 57 -6.43 6.35 6.97
C LEU A 57 -7.76 7.10 6.75
N ARG A 58 -8.12 7.96 7.67
CA ARG A 58 -9.38 8.70 7.66
C ARG A 58 -9.62 9.50 6.39
N GLY A 59 -8.55 10.05 5.82
CA GLY A 59 -8.61 10.83 4.58
C GLY A 59 -8.76 10.01 3.32
N GLY A 60 -8.72 8.70 3.44
CA GLY A 60 -8.78 7.78 2.31
C GLY A 60 -7.44 7.16 1.98
N LEU A 61 -7.49 6.08 1.24
CA LEU A 61 -6.33 5.36 0.76
C LEU A 61 -6.39 5.29 -0.76
N ALA A 62 -5.27 5.63 -1.41
CA ALA A 62 -5.17 5.59 -2.86
C ALA A 62 -4.83 4.18 -3.33
N PHE A 63 -5.57 3.70 -4.32
CA PHE A 63 -5.35 2.42 -4.97
C PHE A 63 -5.15 2.60 -6.46
N GLU A 64 -4.28 1.82 -7.05
CA GLU A 64 -4.29 1.66 -8.49
C GLU A 64 -5.62 1.05 -8.93
N ALA A 65 -6.11 1.43 -10.11
CA ALA A 65 -7.28 0.82 -10.68
C ALA A 65 -7.07 -0.69 -10.85
N GLY A 66 -8.11 -1.47 -10.63
CA GLY A 66 -8.07 -2.92 -10.75
C GLY A 66 -8.55 -3.62 -9.50
N LYS A 67 -8.22 -4.90 -9.41
CA LYS A 67 -8.66 -5.77 -8.32
C LYS A 67 -7.70 -5.71 -7.15
N HIS A 68 -8.25 -5.53 -5.95
CA HIS A 68 -7.50 -5.50 -4.71
C HIS A 68 -8.22 -6.28 -3.64
N ARG A 69 -7.46 -6.79 -2.69
CA ARG A 69 -7.99 -7.46 -1.52
C ARG A 69 -7.69 -6.63 -0.29
N LEU A 70 -8.75 -6.18 0.36
CA LEU A 70 -8.70 -5.43 1.60
C LEU A 70 -8.95 -6.36 2.77
N GLU A 71 -8.17 -6.20 3.82
CA GLU A 71 -8.35 -6.94 5.06
C GLU A 71 -8.26 -6.00 6.25
N LEU A 72 -9.21 -6.12 7.16
CA LEU A 72 -9.16 -5.48 8.47
C LEU A 72 -8.86 -6.52 9.52
N ARG A 73 -7.86 -6.25 10.36
CA ARG A 73 -7.44 -7.14 11.47
C ARG A 73 -7.42 -6.39 12.79
N HIS A 74 -7.88 -7.07 13.80
CA HIS A 74 -7.76 -6.65 15.19
C HIS A 74 -7.77 -7.86 16.09
N ASP A 75 -6.94 -7.85 17.14
CA ASP A 75 -6.77 -9.03 18.03
C ASP A 75 -8.06 -9.45 18.73
N GLU A 76 -8.96 -8.52 18.99
CA GLU A 76 -10.20 -8.76 19.70
C GLU A 76 -11.41 -8.94 18.80
N TYR A 77 -11.21 -8.93 17.48
CA TYR A 77 -12.28 -9.02 16.50
C TYR A 77 -11.93 -10.04 15.41
N PHE A 78 -12.96 -10.62 14.80
CA PHE A 78 -12.75 -11.43 13.60
C PHE A 78 -12.27 -10.56 12.45
N SER A 79 -11.29 -11.05 11.72
CA SER A 79 -10.82 -10.38 10.51
C SER A 79 -11.90 -10.34 9.44
N ARG A 80 -11.92 -9.24 8.69
CA ARG A 80 -12.85 -9.09 7.58
C ARG A 80 -12.08 -8.85 6.29
N TYR A 81 -12.47 -9.57 5.26
CA TYR A 81 -11.90 -9.48 3.92
C TYR A 81 -12.93 -8.91 2.96
N VAL A 82 -12.49 -8.02 2.10
CA VAL A 82 -13.30 -7.45 1.03
C VAL A 82 -12.50 -7.46 -0.25
N GLU A 83 -13.06 -7.98 -1.32
CA GLU A 83 -12.50 -7.85 -2.64
C GLU A 83 -13.05 -6.58 -3.30
N LEU A 84 -12.14 -5.76 -3.82
CA LEU A 84 -12.47 -4.53 -4.50
C LEU A 84 -12.11 -4.64 -5.96
N ASP A 85 -12.99 -4.15 -6.81
CA ASP A 85 -12.71 -3.94 -8.23
C ASP A 85 -12.89 -2.44 -8.50
N LEU A 86 -11.78 -1.73 -8.58
CA LEU A 86 -11.75 -0.28 -8.60
C LEU A 86 -11.51 0.24 -10.01
N LYS A 87 -12.32 1.20 -10.40
CA LYS A 87 -12.16 1.92 -11.66
C LYS A 87 -11.21 3.10 -11.47
N ARG A 88 -10.64 3.57 -12.56
CA ARG A 88 -9.79 4.76 -12.56
C ARG A 88 -10.54 5.95 -11.96
N ALA A 89 -9.86 6.67 -11.08
CA ALA A 89 -10.39 7.86 -10.42
C ALA A 89 -11.70 7.66 -9.64
N GLU A 90 -12.02 6.41 -9.29
CA GLU A 90 -13.21 6.09 -8.51
C GLU A 90 -13.05 6.58 -7.08
N HIS A 91 -14.11 7.14 -6.52
CA HIS A 91 -14.20 7.48 -5.11
C HIS A 91 -15.21 6.54 -4.46
N LYS A 92 -14.74 5.78 -3.48
CA LYS A 92 -15.57 4.77 -2.83
C LYS A 92 -15.46 4.87 -1.32
N GLN A 93 -16.59 4.74 -0.65
CA GLN A 93 -16.64 4.63 0.80
C GLN A 93 -17.05 3.19 1.18
N LEU A 94 -16.30 2.62 2.11
CA LEU A 94 -16.59 1.29 2.66
C LEU A 94 -16.91 1.41 4.13
N ASP A 95 -18.03 0.88 4.54
CA ASP A 95 -18.41 0.75 5.95
C ASP A 95 -18.28 -0.73 6.33
N LEU A 96 -17.29 -1.04 7.15
CA LEU A 96 -16.95 -2.41 7.52
C LEU A 96 -17.09 -2.59 9.02
N GLU A 97 -18.05 -3.39 9.42
CA GLU A 97 -18.21 -3.76 10.82
C GLU A 97 -17.43 -5.04 11.12
N LEU A 98 -16.69 -5.02 12.22
CA LEU A 98 -16.01 -6.18 12.75
C LEU A 98 -16.81 -6.77 13.91
N ALA A 99 -16.94 -8.08 13.90
CA ALA A 99 -17.58 -8.82 14.98
C ALA A 99 -16.55 -9.18 16.05
N PRO A 100 -16.86 -8.96 17.34
CA PRO A 100 -15.92 -9.32 18.40
C PRO A 100 -15.76 -10.83 18.52
N VAL A 101 -14.53 -11.22 18.84
CA VAL A 101 -14.25 -12.59 19.21
C VAL A 101 -14.76 -12.77 20.63
N LEU A 102 -15.69 -13.69 20.82
CA LEU A 102 -16.21 -13.98 22.15
C LEU A 102 -15.16 -14.67 23.01
N PRO A 103 -15.09 -14.32 24.31
CA PRO A 103 -14.15 -14.97 25.23
C PRO A 103 -14.46 -16.45 25.44
#